data_fbc4e75de942497e87526d4e10a194fb
#
_entry.id   fbc4e75de942497e87526d4e10a194fb
#
_cell.length_a   1.000
_cell.length_b   1.000
_cell.length_c   1.000
_cell.angle_alpha   90.00
_cell.angle_beta   90.00
_cell.angle_gamma   90.00
#
_symmetry.space_group_name_H-M   'P 1'
#
loop_
_entity.id
_entity.type
_entity.pdbx_description
1 polymer ?
#
loop_
_entity_poly.entity_id
_entity_poly.type
_entity_poly.pdbx_seq_one_letter_code
_entity_poly.pdbx_strand_id
1 'polypeptide(L)'
;QFQYLPLLAKTAGRAVLRTANAPILPQRFEDLATAIDGFARQLKQQADAQRTAAAAEKRLADAGAYAAIRNPNRPLAAPAPAPAVPPLDFGKLDKAIAQLLASAKRLDQRIADQGTTLPAERQARVNAAIQRLDQTLLTPEGLPGRQWYRNLIYAPGLATGYEVKTLPGIREALEDFEYMTLAAEVNRAEVDGIVAGLARSFTDWEHDPAAYMWARDRLAEIIEGR
;
A
#
# COMPACT_ATOMS: atom_id res chain seq x y z
N GLN A 1 14.18 -4.32 -38.76
CA GLN A 1 13.61 -3.40 -37.74
C GLN A 1 12.44 -4.02 -36.95
N PHE A 2 11.79 -5.07 -37.47
CA PHE A 2 10.63 -5.69 -36.80
C PHE A 2 10.95 -6.97 -35.98
N GLN A 3 12.22 -7.30 -35.74
CA GLN A 3 12.62 -8.53 -35.04
C GLN A 3 12.16 -8.58 -33.58
N TYR A 4 11.99 -7.44 -32.94
CA TYR A 4 11.57 -7.36 -31.53
C TYR A 4 10.07 -7.65 -31.33
N LEU A 5 9.20 -7.34 -32.30
CA LEU A 5 7.77 -7.60 -32.19
C LEU A 5 7.44 -9.11 -32.07
N PRO A 6 8.01 -10.00 -32.95
CA PRO A 6 7.81 -11.44 -32.79
C PRO A 6 8.42 -11.98 -31.50
N LEU A 7 9.54 -11.41 -31.02
CA LEU A 7 10.15 -11.82 -29.76
C LEU A 7 9.25 -11.46 -28.58
N LEU A 8 8.70 -10.23 -28.55
CA LEU A 8 7.76 -9.79 -27.51
C LEU A 8 6.49 -10.67 -27.53
N ALA A 9 5.91 -10.90 -28.70
CA ALA A 9 4.73 -11.75 -28.86
C ALA A 9 4.98 -13.18 -28.36
N LYS A 10 6.14 -13.78 -28.70
CA LYS A 10 6.53 -15.11 -28.22
C LYS A 10 6.72 -15.12 -26.68
N THR A 11 7.32 -14.09 -26.11
CA THR A 11 7.55 -14.02 -24.67
C THR A 11 6.22 -13.87 -23.94
N ALA A 12 5.36 -12.96 -24.36
CA ALA A 12 4.03 -12.77 -23.79
C ALA A 12 3.16 -14.03 -23.95
N GLY A 13 3.13 -14.65 -25.15
CA GLY A 13 2.40 -15.88 -25.40
C GLY A 13 2.87 -17.06 -24.53
N ARG A 14 4.17 -17.20 -24.30
CA ARG A 14 4.71 -18.21 -23.40
C ARG A 14 4.31 -17.96 -21.95
N ALA A 15 4.30 -16.71 -21.49
CA ALA A 15 3.86 -16.36 -20.14
C ALA A 15 2.37 -16.71 -19.96
N VAL A 16 1.51 -16.34 -20.91
CA VAL A 16 0.09 -16.67 -20.90
C VAL A 16 -0.13 -18.18 -20.86
N LEU A 17 0.53 -18.95 -21.77
CA LEU A 17 0.37 -20.39 -21.81
C LEU A 17 0.89 -21.08 -20.53
N ARG A 18 1.98 -20.63 -19.96
CA ARG A 18 2.49 -21.16 -18.70
C ARG A 18 1.52 -20.93 -17.54
N THR A 19 0.94 -19.73 -17.46
CA THR A 19 -0.04 -19.39 -16.44
C THR A 19 -1.33 -20.20 -16.64
N ALA A 20 -1.85 -20.26 -17.87
CA ALA A 20 -3.09 -20.98 -18.19
C ALA A 20 -3.00 -22.49 -17.95
N ASN A 21 -1.80 -23.10 -18.13
CA ASN A 21 -1.57 -24.53 -17.96
C ASN A 21 -0.96 -24.87 -16.58
N ALA A 22 -0.75 -23.90 -15.70
CA ALA A 22 -0.19 -24.15 -14.39
C ALA A 22 -1.20 -24.91 -13.51
N PRO A 23 -0.81 -26.00 -12.85
CA PRO A 23 -1.68 -26.71 -11.91
C PRO A 23 -2.18 -25.80 -10.78
N ILE A 24 -1.29 -24.97 -10.24
CA ILE A 24 -1.59 -23.88 -9.32
C ILE A 24 -1.11 -22.58 -9.97
N LEU A 25 -1.91 -21.52 -9.88
CA LEU A 25 -1.55 -20.20 -10.40
C LEU A 25 -0.21 -19.74 -9.82
N PRO A 26 0.73 -19.25 -10.65
CA PRO A 26 2.12 -18.96 -10.25
C PRO A 26 2.24 -17.60 -9.55
N GLN A 27 1.33 -17.34 -8.62
CA GLN A 27 1.39 -16.14 -7.78
C GLN A 27 2.31 -16.38 -6.58
N ARG A 28 3.03 -15.34 -6.19
CA ARG A 28 3.94 -15.35 -5.06
C ARG A 28 3.47 -14.34 -4.02
N PHE A 29 2.94 -14.85 -2.94
CA PHE A 29 2.32 -14.03 -1.90
C PHE A 29 3.36 -13.38 -0.99
N GLU A 30 4.50 -14.04 -0.78
CA GLU A 30 5.62 -13.46 -0.03
C GLU A 30 6.19 -12.23 -0.73
N ASP A 31 6.28 -12.23 -2.08
CA ASP A 31 6.75 -11.08 -2.86
C ASP A 31 5.79 -9.88 -2.71
N LEU A 32 4.47 -10.12 -2.76
CA LEU A 32 3.46 -9.09 -2.54
C LEU A 32 3.55 -8.51 -1.11
N ALA A 33 3.61 -9.38 -0.11
CA ALA A 33 3.71 -8.96 1.29
C ALA A 33 5.00 -8.16 1.56
N THR A 34 6.12 -8.56 0.95
CA THR A 34 7.39 -7.85 1.01
C THR A 34 7.31 -6.47 0.33
N ALA A 35 6.59 -6.38 -0.80
CA ALA A 35 6.36 -5.09 -1.45
C ALA A 35 5.54 -4.15 -0.57
N ILE A 36 4.47 -4.65 0.06
CA ILE A 36 3.63 -3.86 1.00
C ILE A 36 4.46 -3.36 2.19
N ASP A 37 5.33 -4.21 2.76
CA ASP A 37 6.26 -3.81 3.83
C ASP A 37 7.22 -2.70 3.34
N GLY A 38 7.74 -2.83 2.13
CA GLY A 38 8.56 -1.79 1.49
C GLY A 38 7.81 -0.45 1.35
N PHE A 39 6.55 -0.47 0.95
CA PHE A 39 5.72 0.72 0.84
C PHE A 39 5.46 1.38 2.20
N ALA A 40 5.18 0.58 3.23
CA ALA A 40 5.00 1.10 4.59
C ALA A 40 6.28 1.74 5.15
N ARG A 41 7.44 1.14 4.89
CA ARG A 41 8.75 1.76 5.24
C ARG A 41 8.97 3.08 4.55
N GLN A 42 8.64 3.19 3.25
CA GLN A 42 8.74 4.44 2.51
C GLN A 42 7.84 5.53 3.10
N LEU A 43 6.61 5.19 3.50
CA LEU A 43 5.69 6.14 4.15
C LEU A 43 6.23 6.65 5.48
N LYS A 44 6.81 5.79 6.30
CA LYS A 44 7.45 6.20 7.56
C LYS A 44 8.62 7.15 7.31
N GLN A 45 9.47 6.83 6.33
CA GLN A 45 10.59 7.70 5.93
C GLN A 45 10.09 9.05 5.42
N GLN A 46 9.01 9.08 4.65
CA GLN A 46 8.39 10.32 4.16
C GLN A 46 7.87 11.16 5.33
N ALA A 47 7.14 10.57 6.27
CA ALA A 47 6.63 11.26 7.46
C ALA A 47 7.77 11.82 8.33
N ASP A 48 8.86 11.07 8.51
CA ASP A 48 10.04 11.51 9.25
C ASP A 48 10.79 12.65 8.54
N ALA A 49 10.91 12.57 7.21
CA ALA A 49 11.52 13.61 6.39
C ALA A 49 10.72 14.92 6.47
N GLN A 50 9.39 14.85 6.35
CA GLN A 50 8.51 16.01 6.49
C GLN A 50 8.64 16.67 7.88
N ARG A 51 8.64 15.88 8.96
CA ARG A 51 8.86 16.41 10.33
C ARG A 51 10.22 17.09 10.47
N THR A 52 11.26 16.49 9.91
CA THR A 52 12.62 17.04 9.95
C THR A 52 12.69 18.35 9.16
N ALA A 53 12.08 18.41 7.98
CA ALA A 53 12.02 19.62 7.16
C ALA A 53 11.25 20.74 7.86
N ALA A 54 10.08 20.47 8.41
CA ALA A 54 9.28 21.44 9.15
C ALA A 54 10.02 21.98 10.40
N ALA A 55 10.73 21.10 11.12
CA ALA A 55 11.55 21.53 12.26
C ALA A 55 12.76 22.37 11.85
N ALA A 56 13.36 22.12 10.69
CA ALA A 56 14.44 22.94 10.16
C ALA A 56 13.93 24.31 9.71
N GLU A 57 12.81 24.34 8.99
CA GLU A 57 12.18 25.57 8.56
C GLU A 57 11.77 26.46 9.74
N LYS A 58 11.16 25.87 10.77
CA LYS A 58 10.83 26.59 12.00
C LYS A 58 12.08 27.18 12.65
N ARG A 59 13.18 26.45 12.73
CA ARG A 59 14.45 26.98 13.29
C ARG A 59 14.98 28.16 12.48
N LEU A 60 14.91 28.11 11.15
CA LEU A 60 15.30 29.24 10.29
C LEU A 60 14.41 30.44 10.48
N ALA A 61 13.10 30.24 10.61
CA ALA A 61 12.16 31.31 10.89
C ALA A 61 12.44 31.97 12.27
N ASP A 62 12.59 31.15 13.31
CA ASP A 62 12.88 31.58 14.69
C ASP A 62 14.24 32.34 14.77
N ALA A 63 15.23 31.95 13.97
CA ALA A 63 16.52 32.60 13.86
C ALA A 63 16.50 33.93 13.04
N GLY A 64 15.35 34.29 12.47
CA GLY A 64 15.22 35.52 11.65
C GLY A 64 15.91 35.41 10.27
N ALA A 65 16.21 34.20 9.79
CA ALA A 65 16.92 34.01 8.52
C ALA A 65 16.20 34.65 7.34
N TYR A 66 14.87 34.60 7.31
CA TYR A 66 14.08 35.25 6.26
C TYR A 66 14.13 36.79 6.31
N ALA A 67 14.30 37.39 7.49
CA ALA A 67 14.51 38.82 7.61
C ALA A 67 15.89 39.25 7.09
N ALA A 68 16.92 38.42 7.29
CA ALA A 68 18.29 38.69 6.85
C ALA A 68 18.44 38.71 5.31
N ILE A 69 17.65 37.93 4.59
CA ILE A 69 17.68 37.86 3.12
C ILE A 69 16.63 38.73 2.45
N ARG A 70 15.88 39.51 3.23
CA ARG A 70 14.80 40.36 2.73
C ARG A 70 15.33 41.47 1.82
N ASN A 71 14.85 41.53 0.60
CA ASN A 71 15.12 42.68 -0.28
C ASN A 71 14.25 43.87 0.15
N PRO A 72 14.85 45.00 0.57
CA PRO A 72 14.08 46.18 1.05
C PRO A 72 13.16 46.75 -0.05
N ASN A 73 13.51 46.58 -1.33
CA ASN A 73 12.73 47.07 -2.47
C ASN A 73 11.62 46.10 -2.94
N ARG A 74 11.59 44.90 -2.40
CA ARG A 74 10.55 43.87 -2.64
C ARG A 74 10.25 43.15 -1.34
N PRO A 75 9.41 43.73 -0.47
CA PRO A 75 9.04 43.05 0.77
C PRO A 75 8.15 41.84 0.49
N LEU A 76 8.78 40.68 0.25
CA LEU A 76 8.09 39.43 0.30
C LEU A 76 7.84 39.08 1.79
N ALA A 77 6.62 38.71 2.12
CA ALA A 77 6.34 38.14 3.43
C ALA A 77 7.16 36.85 3.61
N ALA A 78 7.74 36.66 4.81
CA ALA A 78 8.34 35.40 5.13
C ALA A 78 7.26 34.28 5.00
N PRO A 79 7.58 33.12 4.40
CA PRO A 79 6.63 32.03 4.37
C PRO A 79 6.26 31.64 5.80
N ALA A 80 4.99 31.37 6.05
CA ALA A 80 4.58 30.77 7.31
C ALA A 80 5.26 29.42 7.46
N PRO A 81 5.85 29.10 8.62
CA PRO A 81 6.48 27.80 8.82
C PRO A 81 5.44 26.69 8.57
N ALA A 82 5.80 25.70 7.78
CA ALA A 82 4.95 24.53 7.59
C ALA A 82 4.71 23.84 8.93
N PRO A 83 3.47 23.49 9.28
CA PRO A 83 3.21 22.78 10.52
C PRO A 83 3.85 21.40 10.48
N ALA A 84 4.39 20.99 11.61
CA ALA A 84 5.02 19.69 11.74
C ALA A 84 3.98 18.56 11.64
N VAL A 85 4.24 17.57 10.80
CA VAL A 85 3.48 16.31 10.81
C VAL A 85 3.52 15.75 12.23
N PRO A 86 2.37 15.44 12.86
CA PRO A 86 2.34 14.87 14.20
C PRO A 86 3.04 13.49 14.20
N PRO A 87 3.50 13.02 15.37
CA PRO A 87 4.01 11.66 15.48
C PRO A 87 2.88 10.68 15.15
N LEU A 88 3.09 9.86 14.10
CA LEU A 88 2.15 8.84 13.67
C LEU A 88 2.52 7.49 14.30
N ASP A 89 1.54 6.80 14.86
CA ASP A 89 1.71 5.43 15.36
C ASP A 89 1.43 4.42 14.26
N PHE A 90 2.47 3.79 13.76
CA PHE A 90 2.40 2.71 12.78
C PHE A 90 2.39 1.30 13.41
N GLY A 91 2.32 1.18 14.74
CA GLY A 91 2.46 -0.10 15.45
C GLY A 91 1.45 -1.16 15.02
N LYS A 92 0.19 -0.76 14.77
CA LYS A 92 -0.85 -1.69 14.27
C LYS A 92 -0.57 -2.13 12.85
N LEU A 93 -0.16 -1.20 11.97
CA LEU A 93 0.21 -1.50 10.59
C LEU A 93 1.41 -2.47 10.54
N ASP A 94 2.43 -2.23 11.37
CA ASP A 94 3.62 -3.09 11.44
C ASP A 94 3.27 -4.52 11.87
N LYS A 95 2.42 -4.65 12.88
CA LYS A 95 1.94 -5.94 13.37
C LYS A 95 1.16 -6.69 12.27
N ALA A 96 0.25 -5.99 11.56
CA ALA A 96 -0.52 -6.58 10.47
C ALA A 96 0.38 -7.02 9.31
N ILE A 97 1.36 -6.22 8.91
CA ILE A 97 2.32 -6.56 7.86
C ILE A 97 3.18 -7.77 8.27
N ALA A 98 3.63 -7.83 9.51
CA ALA A 98 4.39 -8.98 10.01
C ALA A 98 3.57 -10.28 9.96
N GLN A 99 2.29 -10.22 10.29
CA GLN A 99 1.37 -11.36 10.19
C GLN A 99 1.12 -11.76 8.71
N LEU A 100 0.95 -10.77 7.83
CA LEU A 100 0.80 -10.99 6.39
C LEU A 100 2.03 -11.69 5.82
N LEU A 101 3.24 -11.20 6.11
CA LEU A 101 4.50 -11.81 5.68
C LEU A 101 4.63 -13.26 6.15
N ALA A 102 4.35 -13.52 7.43
CA ALA A 102 4.42 -14.87 7.98
C ALA A 102 3.40 -15.81 7.32
N SER A 103 2.20 -15.34 7.03
CA SER A 103 1.15 -16.14 6.38
C SER A 103 1.44 -16.37 4.90
N ALA A 104 1.89 -15.35 4.18
CA ALA A 104 2.28 -15.42 2.77
C ALA A 104 3.42 -16.44 2.56
N LYS A 105 4.45 -16.37 3.41
CA LYS A 105 5.57 -17.32 3.36
C LYS A 105 5.11 -18.77 3.58
N ARG A 106 4.24 -19.01 4.57
CA ARG A 106 3.69 -20.36 4.82
C ARG A 106 2.88 -20.86 3.62
N LEU A 107 2.08 -19.98 3.01
CA LEU A 107 1.27 -20.33 1.85
C LEU A 107 2.14 -20.69 0.65
N ASP A 108 3.13 -19.84 0.31
CA ASP A 108 4.05 -20.09 -0.81
C ASP A 108 4.82 -21.39 -0.61
N GLN A 109 5.27 -21.66 0.62
CA GLN A 109 5.94 -22.92 0.95
C GLN A 109 5.03 -24.13 0.73
N ARG A 110 3.77 -24.09 1.20
CA ARG A 110 2.82 -25.19 0.99
C ARG A 110 2.49 -25.41 -0.48
N ILE A 111 2.33 -24.33 -1.26
CA ILE A 111 2.11 -24.43 -2.70
C ILE A 111 3.32 -25.07 -3.38
N ALA A 112 4.53 -24.70 -2.98
CA ALA A 112 5.76 -25.29 -3.52
C ALA A 112 5.88 -26.78 -3.19
N ASP A 113 5.55 -27.18 -1.95
CA ASP A 113 5.73 -28.54 -1.48
C ASP A 113 4.65 -29.51 -2.02
N GLN A 114 3.40 -29.05 -2.17
CA GLN A 114 2.25 -29.91 -2.41
C GLN A 114 1.40 -29.52 -3.63
N GLY A 115 1.54 -28.31 -4.17
CA GLY A 115 0.62 -27.76 -5.17
C GLY A 115 0.49 -28.62 -6.43
N THR A 116 1.58 -29.21 -6.91
CA THR A 116 1.59 -30.07 -8.11
C THR A 116 1.09 -31.50 -7.84
N THR A 117 1.08 -31.96 -6.60
CA THR A 117 0.65 -33.30 -6.20
C THR A 117 -0.82 -33.36 -5.81
N LEU A 118 -1.48 -32.22 -5.67
CA LEU A 118 -2.90 -32.14 -5.35
C LEU A 118 -3.76 -32.72 -6.47
N PRO A 119 -4.86 -33.43 -6.15
CA PRO A 119 -5.86 -33.81 -7.14
C PRO A 119 -6.41 -32.58 -7.89
N ALA A 120 -6.78 -32.76 -9.18
CA ALA A 120 -7.22 -31.65 -10.05
C ALA A 120 -8.37 -30.82 -9.46
N GLU A 121 -9.32 -31.44 -8.79
CA GLU A 121 -10.42 -30.75 -8.13
C GLU A 121 -9.93 -29.82 -7.01
N ARG A 122 -8.93 -30.26 -6.23
CA ARG A 122 -8.31 -29.40 -5.19
C ARG A 122 -7.49 -28.28 -5.80
N GLN A 123 -6.74 -28.55 -6.87
CA GLN A 123 -6.02 -27.50 -7.61
C GLN A 123 -6.98 -26.41 -8.10
N ALA A 124 -8.13 -26.80 -8.66
CA ALA A 124 -9.15 -25.85 -9.12
C ALA A 124 -9.70 -24.99 -7.96
N ARG A 125 -9.96 -25.61 -6.78
CA ARG A 125 -10.43 -24.88 -5.58
C ARG A 125 -9.38 -23.92 -5.05
N VAL A 126 -8.11 -24.32 -5.01
CA VAL A 126 -6.98 -23.43 -4.62
C VAL A 126 -6.88 -22.25 -5.60
N ASN A 127 -6.93 -22.52 -6.90
CA ASN A 127 -6.88 -21.47 -7.91
C ASN A 127 -8.06 -20.49 -7.80
N ALA A 128 -9.26 -20.97 -7.54
CA ALA A 128 -10.43 -20.12 -7.32
C ALA A 128 -10.28 -19.24 -6.07
N ALA A 129 -9.65 -19.76 -5.00
CA ALA A 129 -9.36 -18.96 -3.81
C ALA A 129 -8.28 -17.92 -4.10
N ILE A 130 -7.21 -18.27 -4.82
CA ILE A 130 -6.15 -17.33 -5.24
C ILE A 130 -6.74 -16.17 -6.06
N GLN A 131 -7.63 -16.45 -7.02
CA GLN A 131 -8.27 -15.42 -7.84
C GLN A 131 -9.15 -14.44 -7.04
N ARG A 132 -9.63 -14.85 -5.87
CA ARG A 132 -10.44 -13.98 -4.99
C ARG A 132 -9.60 -13.14 -4.02
N LEU A 133 -8.34 -13.48 -3.82
CA LEU A 133 -7.48 -12.75 -2.87
C LEU A 133 -7.35 -11.27 -3.21
N ASP A 134 -7.28 -10.91 -4.49
CA ASP A 134 -7.22 -9.50 -4.90
C ASP A 134 -8.46 -8.70 -4.47
N GLN A 135 -9.61 -9.35 -4.34
CA GLN A 135 -10.84 -8.70 -3.88
C GLN A 135 -10.79 -8.34 -2.40
N THR A 136 -9.96 -9.01 -1.60
CA THR A 136 -9.77 -8.69 -0.18
C THR A 136 -8.98 -7.40 0.05
N LEU A 137 -8.30 -6.91 -0.99
CA LEU A 137 -7.57 -5.64 -0.98
C LEU A 137 -8.45 -4.44 -1.37
N LEU A 138 -9.75 -4.66 -1.57
CA LEU A 138 -10.71 -3.62 -1.95
C LEU A 138 -11.52 -3.17 -0.74
N THR A 139 -11.65 -1.85 -0.58
CA THR A 139 -12.60 -1.28 0.39
C THR A 139 -13.93 -0.95 -0.28
N PRO A 140 -15.08 -1.26 0.34
CA PRO A 140 -16.40 -0.89 -0.19
C PRO A 140 -16.57 0.61 -0.35
N GLU A 141 -16.03 1.41 0.56
CA GLU A 141 -16.15 2.86 0.63
C GLU A 141 -15.34 3.56 -0.45
N GLY A 142 -14.31 2.89 -0.98
CA GLY A 142 -13.36 3.48 -1.91
C GLY A 142 -12.39 4.45 -1.23
N LEU A 143 -11.53 5.06 -2.03
CA LEU A 143 -10.54 6.03 -1.54
C LEU A 143 -11.19 7.41 -1.33
N PRO A 144 -10.74 8.20 -0.35
CA PRO A 144 -11.20 9.57 -0.15
C PRO A 144 -11.18 10.38 -1.45
N GLY A 145 -12.24 11.14 -1.72
CA GLY A 145 -12.36 11.97 -2.92
C GLY A 145 -12.57 11.23 -4.25
N ARG A 146 -12.47 9.89 -4.27
CA ARG A 146 -12.61 9.06 -5.48
C ARG A 146 -13.08 7.65 -5.16
N GLN A 147 -14.30 7.53 -4.74
CA GLN A 147 -14.94 6.29 -4.28
C GLN A 147 -14.94 5.14 -5.30
N TRP A 148 -14.72 5.43 -6.58
CA TRP A 148 -14.58 4.40 -7.62
C TRP A 148 -13.23 3.66 -7.58
N TYR A 149 -12.19 4.23 -6.96
CA TYR A 149 -10.94 3.53 -6.69
C TYR A 149 -11.04 2.85 -5.33
N ARG A 150 -10.97 1.53 -5.32
CA ARG A 150 -11.23 0.70 -4.14
C ARG A 150 -10.00 -0.04 -3.64
N ASN A 151 -8.95 -0.16 -4.45
CA ASN A 151 -7.75 -0.89 -4.06
C ASN A 151 -6.93 -0.09 -3.05
N LEU A 152 -6.64 -0.72 -1.90
CA LEU A 152 -5.91 -0.11 -0.79
C LEU A 152 -4.39 -0.07 -1.00
N ILE A 153 -3.87 -0.88 -1.93
CA ILE A 153 -2.43 -1.02 -2.15
C ILE A 153 -1.96 -0.14 -3.30
N TYR A 154 -2.77 -0.01 -4.37
CA TYR A 154 -2.42 0.74 -5.57
C TYR A 154 -3.58 1.59 -6.08
N ALA A 155 -3.31 2.84 -6.38
CA ALA A 155 -4.22 3.68 -7.14
C ALA A 155 -3.44 4.71 -7.95
N PRO A 156 -3.99 5.25 -9.07
CA PRO A 156 -3.44 6.43 -9.69
C PRO A 156 -3.42 7.60 -8.69
N GLY A 157 -2.45 8.50 -8.78
CA GLY A 157 -2.41 9.70 -7.95
C GLY A 157 -3.66 10.57 -8.14
N LEU A 158 -4.18 11.16 -7.06
CA LEU A 158 -5.38 12.00 -7.09
C LEU A 158 -5.20 13.20 -8.03
N ALA A 159 -4.05 13.88 -7.94
CA ALA A 159 -3.76 15.07 -8.71
C ALA A 159 -3.15 14.80 -10.10
N THR A 160 -2.34 13.75 -10.24
CA THR A 160 -1.57 13.51 -11.46
C THR A 160 -2.23 12.55 -12.44
N GLY A 161 -2.99 11.58 -11.94
CA GLY A 161 -3.65 10.55 -12.76
C GLY A 161 -2.72 9.55 -13.45
N TYR A 162 -1.41 9.78 -13.48
CA TYR A 162 -0.43 8.97 -14.21
C TYR A 162 0.47 8.11 -13.32
N GLU A 163 0.80 8.61 -12.15
CA GLU A 163 1.70 7.94 -11.24
C GLU A 163 0.94 6.98 -10.35
N VAL A 164 1.47 5.78 -10.17
CA VAL A 164 0.91 4.80 -9.24
C VAL A 164 1.30 5.20 -7.82
N LYS A 165 0.31 5.54 -7.00
CA LYS A 165 0.48 5.73 -5.56
C LYS A 165 0.33 4.39 -4.85
N THR A 166 1.30 4.06 -4.03
CA THR A 166 1.29 2.88 -3.16
C THR A 166 0.75 3.24 -1.79
N LEU A 167 -0.10 2.40 -1.21
CA LEU A 167 -0.87 2.70 0.01
C LEU A 167 -1.53 4.08 -0.08
N PRO A 168 -2.36 4.31 -1.12
CA PRO A 168 -2.79 5.65 -1.54
C PRO A 168 -3.49 6.42 -0.42
N GLY A 169 -4.32 5.77 0.40
CA GLY A 169 -5.02 6.42 1.48
C GLY A 169 -4.09 7.08 2.51
N ILE A 170 -3.00 6.39 2.91
CA ILE A 170 -2.01 6.97 3.85
C ILE A 170 -1.13 7.99 3.16
N ARG A 171 -0.65 7.65 1.95
CA ARG A 171 0.28 8.51 1.21
C ARG A 171 -0.34 9.86 0.89
N GLU A 172 -1.55 9.86 0.37
CA GLU A 172 -2.27 11.09 0.03
C GLU A 172 -2.60 11.92 1.27
N ALA A 173 -2.96 11.26 2.38
CA ALA A 173 -3.15 11.97 3.64
C ALA A 173 -1.87 12.65 4.14
N LEU A 174 -0.68 12.05 3.95
CA LEU A 174 0.60 12.69 4.26
C LEU A 174 0.92 13.82 3.29
N GLU A 175 0.61 13.68 2.00
CA GLU A 175 0.80 14.70 0.98
C GLU A 175 -0.18 15.88 1.20
N ASP A 176 -1.45 15.59 1.44
CA ASP A 176 -2.47 16.59 1.72
C ASP A 176 -2.18 17.36 3.01
N PHE A 177 -1.59 16.72 4.02
CA PHE A 177 -1.14 17.39 5.22
C PHE A 177 -0.14 18.52 4.89
N GLU A 178 0.73 18.33 3.91
CA GLU A 178 1.64 19.37 3.42
C GLU A 178 0.89 20.52 2.73
N TYR A 179 -0.18 20.24 1.97
CA TYR A 179 -0.99 21.22 1.26
C TYR A 179 -2.04 21.91 2.16
N MET A 180 -2.68 21.20 3.05
CA MET A 180 -3.76 21.70 3.91
C MET A 180 -3.24 22.65 5.01
N THR A 181 -1.97 22.56 5.35
CA THR A 181 -1.33 23.47 6.30
C THR A 181 -1.05 24.86 5.74
N LEU A 182 -1.13 25.02 4.42
CA LEU A 182 -1.20 26.34 3.79
C LEU A 182 -2.60 26.98 3.89
N ALA A 183 -3.62 26.24 4.28
CA ALA A 183 -5.03 26.65 4.30
C ALA A 183 -5.74 26.46 5.66
N ALA A 184 -5.04 26.67 6.79
CA ALA A 184 -5.58 26.71 8.16
C ALA A 184 -6.59 25.60 8.56
N GLU A 185 -6.29 24.89 9.65
CA GLU A 185 -7.14 23.92 10.37
C GLU A 185 -7.33 22.54 9.75
N VAL A 186 -6.24 21.78 9.71
CA VAL A 186 -6.33 20.34 9.43
C VAL A 186 -6.96 19.61 10.61
N ASN A 187 -8.04 18.95 10.33
CA ASN A 187 -8.70 18.08 11.29
C ASN A 187 -7.80 16.86 11.57
N ARG A 188 -7.03 16.92 12.67
CA ARG A 188 -6.18 15.85 13.18
C ARG A 188 -6.94 14.52 13.28
N ALA A 189 -8.25 14.57 13.52
CA ALA A 189 -9.13 13.43 13.55
C ALA A 189 -9.27 12.74 12.17
N GLU A 190 -9.00 13.43 11.07
CA GLU A 190 -9.14 12.87 9.72
C GLU A 190 -7.90 12.07 9.32
N VAL A 191 -6.70 12.55 9.67
CA VAL A 191 -5.44 11.80 9.49
C VAL A 191 -5.41 10.59 10.44
N ASP A 192 -5.78 10.79 11.71
CA ASP A 192 -5.94 9.70 12.67
C ASP A 192 -7.05 8.74 12.24
N GLY A 193 -8.11 9.23 11.59
CA GLY A 193 -9.20 8.46 11.01
C GLY A 193 -8.76 7.61 9.81
N ILE A 194 -7.92 8.14 8.95
CA ILE A 194 -7.38 7.43 7.77
C ILE A 194 -6.33 6.41 8.20
N VAL A 195 -5.42 6.77 9.11
CA VAL A 195 -4.46 5.83 9.71
C VAL A 195 -5.19 4.76 10.52
N ALA A 196 -6.21 5.14 11.31
CA ALA A 196 -7.06 4.20 12.02
C ALA A 196 -7.99 3.42 11.08
N GLY A 197 -8.41 3.97 9.95
CA GLY A 197 -9.16 3.29 8.89
C GLY A 197 -8.32 2.23 8.18
N LEU A 198 -7.08 2.55 7.87
CA LEU A 198 -6.13 1.60 7.32
C LEU A 198 -5.68 0.58 8.36
N ALA A 199 -5.37 1.01 9.59
CA ALA A 199 -5.13 0.08 10.69
C ALA A 199 -6.37 -0.77 10.97
N ARG A 200 -7.60 -0.28 10.78
CA ARG A 200 -8.83 -1.07 10.84
C ARG A 200 -9.00 -1.98 9.64
N SER A 201 -8.77 -1.55 8.42
CA SER A 201 -8.82 -2.47 7.27
C SER A 201 -7.75 -3.56 7.36
N PHE A 202 -6.60 -3.29 8.00
CA PHE A 202 -5.61 -4.32 8.33
C PHE A 202 -5.92 -5.05 9.65
N THR A 203 -6.73 -4.50 10.60
CA THR A 203 -7.20 -5.17 11.82
C THR A 203 -8.61 -5.71 11.72
N ASP A 204 -9.43 -5.25 10.79
CA ASP A 204 -10.67 -5.93 10.39
C ASP A 204 -10.32 -7.19 9.59
N TRP A 205 -9.12 -7.29 9.06
CA TRP A 205 -8.46 -8.57 8.79
C TRP A 205 -8.24 -9.40 10.08
N GLU A 206 -8.21 -8.79 11.25
CA GLU A 206 -8.16 -9.44 12.57
C GLU A 206 -9.57 -9.63 13.19
N HIS A 207 -10.60 -8.83 12.79
CA HIS A 207 -11.94 -8.81 13.40
C HIS A 207 -13.09 -9.21 12.46
N ASP A 208 -12.89 -9.15 11.15
CA ASP A 208 -13.55 -10.04 10.21
C ASP A 208 -12.50 -10.99 9.63
N PRO A 209 -12.14 -11.99 10.43
CA PRO A 209 -11.26 -13.06 9.98
C PRO A 209 -11.86 -13.78 8.77
N ALA A 210 -13.14 -13.53 8.47
CA ALA A 210 -13.89 -14.30 7.52
C ALA A 210 -13.40 -14.17 6.07
N ALA A 211 -12.86 -13.03 5.62
CA ALA A 211 -12.36 -12.95 4.25
C ALA A 211 -10.90 -13.43 4.13
N TYR A 212 -9.99 -12.97 4.98
CA TYR A 212 -8.56 -13.35 4.87
C TYR A 212 -8.24 -14.63 5.63
N MET A 213 -8.75 -14.82 6.85
CA MET A 213 -8.63 -16.08 7.58
C MET A 213 -9.42 -17.17 6.86
N TRP A 214 -10.58 -16.86 6.29
CA TRP A 214 -11.31 -17.78 5.43
C TRP A 214 -10.49 -18.17 4.20
N ALA A 215 -9.85 -17.23 3.50
CA ALA A 215 -8.97 -17.54 2.38
C ALA A 215 -7.71 -18.29 2.85
N ARG A 216 -7.10 -17.88 3.97
CA ARG A 216 -5.93 -18.55 4.57
C ARG A 216 -6.26 -19.94 5.09
N ASP A 217 -7.30 -20.04 5.92
CA ASP A 217 -7.68 -21.28 6.58
C ASP A 217 -8.34 -22.22 5.57
N ARG A 218 -9.09 -21.68 4.61
CA ARG A 218 -9.66 -22.44 3.52
C ARG A 218 -8.61 -22.94 2.52
N LEU A 219 -7.59 -22.17 2.21
CA LEU A 219 -6.43 -22.64 1.44
C LEU A 219 -5.63 -23.70 2.21
N ALA A 220 -5.42 -23.49 3.50
CA ALA A 220 -4.77 -24.47 4.36
C ALA A 220 -5.61 -25.76 4.48
N GLU A 221 -6.92 -25.67 4.71
CA GLU A 221 -7.85 -26.81 4.73
C GLU A 221 -7.89 -27.55 3.40
N ILE A 222 -7.92 -26.82 2.27
CA ILE A 222 -7.94 -27.43 0.92
C ILE A 222 -6.62 -28.16 0.65
N ILE A 223 -5.49 -27.59 1.05
CA ILE A 223 -4.16 -28.22 0.89
C ILE A 223 -3.99 -29.40 1.84
N GLU A 224 -4.45 -29.30 3.10
CA GLU A 224 -4.36 -30.35 4.11
C GLU A 224 -5.41 -31.47 3.95
N GLY A 225 -6.43 -31.26 3.10
CA GLY A 225 -7.43 -32.31 2.82
C GLY A 225 -8.54 -32.42 3.83
N ARG A 226 -8.77 -31.35 4.60
CA ARG A 226 -9.90 -31.25 5.53
C ARG A 226 -11.13 -30.63 4.87
#